data_8ee2190e8c0bb6720b8f0f81745aaf16
#
_entry.id   8ee2190e8c0bb6720b8f0f81745aaf16
#
_cell.length_a   1.000
_cell.length_b   1.000
_cell.length_c   1.000
_cell.angle_alpha   90.00
_cell.angle_beta   90.00
_cell.angle_gamma   90.00
#
_symmetry.space_group_name_H-M   'P 1'
#
loop_
_entity.id
_entity.type
_entity.pdbx_description
1 polymer ?
#
loop_
_entity_poly.entity_id
_entity_poly.type
_entity_poly.pdbx_seq_one_letter_code
_entity_poly.pdbx_strand_id
1 'polypeptide(L)'
;MIGTHDSYTFLPARKKLFEWFSFLWRTQVKSIAQQKEIGVTYFDVRVRRDGDVWRVCHGLVDFDLTFKSIGEIVNIFSVYKVRIILEREGSEDLFREEVLKNASCLALSFACIKSGWKVILDRDLHIFDYTYTPWLSGVSFWDNIKRFNFFSTIKRWAKKHNPIINDILKRDSTNIYFMDYV
;
A
#
# COMPACT_ATOMS: atom_id res chain seq x y z
N MET A 1 14.09 0.56 -8.63
CA MET A 1 13.25 -0.66 -8.50
C MET A 1 11.78 -0.25 -8.36
N ILE A 2 10.84 -1.01 -8.94
CA ILE A 2 9.42 -0.66 -8.97
C ILE A 2 8.70 -1.29 -7.79
N GLY A 3 7.99 -0.46 -7.01
CA GLY A 3 7.05 -0.87 -5.99
C GLY A 3 5.62 -0.45 -6.33
N THR A 4 4.62 -1.22 -5.89
CA THR A 4 3.20 -0.86 -6.05
C THR A 4 2.61 -0.41 -4.73
N HIS A 5 2.03 0.78 -4.74
CA HIS A 5 1.29 1.34 -3.63
C HIS A 5 -0.08 0.65 -3.51
N ASP A 6 -0.46 0.24 -2.29
CA ASP A 6 -1.72 -0.47 -2.03
C ASP A 6 -1.98 -1.62 -3.01
N SER A 7 -1.05 -2.56 -3.07
CA SER A 7 -0.95 -3.58 -4.12
C SER A 7 -2.22 -4.42 -4.33
N TYR A 8 -3.08 -4.54 -3.33
CA TYR A 8 -4.33 -5.31 -3.38
C TYR A 8 -5.57 -4.50 -3.75
N THR A 9 -5.47 -3.20 -4.06
CA THR A 9 -6.65 -2.38 -4.40
C THR A 9 -7.29 -2.72 -5.76
N PHE A 10 -6.74 -3.68 -6.50
CA PHE A 10 -7.41 -4.28 -7.65
C PHE A 10 -8.63 -5.14 -7.26
N LEU A 11 -8.68 -5.61 -6.01
CA LEU A 11 -9.81 -6.38 -5.50
C LEU A 11 -11.07 -5.50 -5.43
N PRO A 12 -12.27 -6.10 -5.55
CA PRO A 12 -13.51 -5.38 -5.32
C PRO A 12 -13.63 -5.01 -3.83
N ALA A 13 -14.23 -3.85 -3.55
CA ALA A 13 -14.54 -3.46 -2.20
C ALA A 13 -15.64 -4.37 -1.62
N ARG A 14 -15.47 -4.80 -0.37
CA ARG A 14 -16.46 -5.63 0.34
C ARG A 14 -17.85 -5.00 0.40
N LYS A 15 -17.92 -3.67 0.56
CA LYS A 15 -19.19 -2.93 0.50
C LYS A 15 -19.38 -2.35 -0.90
N LYS A 16 -20.44 -2.76 -1.60
CA LYS A 16 -20.76 -2.31 -2.96
C LYS A 16 -20.80 -0.78 -3.13
N LEU A 17 -21.18 -0.06 -2.09
CA LEU A 17 -21.20 1.41 -2.11
C LEU A 17 -19.81 1.99 -2.45
N PHE A 18 -18.73 1.40 -1.91
CA PHE A 18 -17.37 1.88 -2.19
C PHE A 18 -16.92 1.59 -3.62
N GLU A 19 -17.48 0.57 -4.29
CA GLU A 19 -17.15 0.30 -5.71
C GLU A 19 -17.54 1.47 -6.62
N TRP A 20 -18.68 2.12 -6.36
CA TRP A 20 -19.14 3.27 -7.13
C TRP A 20 -18.17 4.46 -7.05
N PHE A 21 -17.40 4.54 -5.97
CA PHE A 21 -16.40 5.57 -5.73
C PHE A 21 -14.96 5.05 -5.85
N SER A 22 -14.76 3.93 -6.57
CA SER A 22 -13.45 3.29 -6.68
C SER A 22 -12.33 4.19 -7.22
N PHE A 23 -12.68 5.20 -8.02
CA PHE A 23 -11.76 6.22 -8.51
C PHE A 23 -11.09 7.07 -7.41
N LEU A 24 -11.63 7.05 -6.18
CA LEU A 24 -11.08 7.78 -5.03
C LEU A 24 -10.05 6.98 -4.23
N TRP A 25 -10.10 5.65 -4.31
CA TRP A 25 -9.27 4.81 -3.45
C TRP A 25 -8.49 3.73 -4.19
N ARG A 26 -8.91 3.35 -5.41
CA ARG A 26 -8.22 2.32 -6.17
C ARG A 26 -6.92 2.85 -6.74
N THR A 27 -5.80 2.25 -6.32
CA THR A 27 -4.44 2.61 -6.77
C THR A 27 -3.88 1.61 -7.77
N GLN A 28 -4.40 0.37 -7.78
CA GLN A 28 -4.00 -0.69 -8.70
C GLN A 28 -5.21 -1.34 -9.37
N VAL A 29 -5.02 -1.76 -10.62
CA VAL A 29 -6.03 -2.52 -11.39
C VAL A 29 -5.54 -3.90 -11.79
N LYS A 30 -4.23 -4.12 -11.77
CA LYS A 30 -3.60 -5.40 -12.07
C LYS A 30 -3.54 -6.28 -10.83
N SER A 31 -3.79 -7.57 -10.98
CA SER A 31 -3.58 -8.55 -9.91
C SER A 31 -2.11 -8.62 -9.49
N ILE A 32 -1.82 -9.18 -8.33
CA ILE A 32 -0.43 -9.39 -7.87
C ILE A 32 0.40 -10.15 -8.92
N ALA A 33 -0.17 -11.17 -9.55
CA ALA A 33 0.50 -11.92 -10.61
C ALA A 33 0.88 -11.02 -11.80
N GLN A 34 -0.07 -10.23 -12.29
CA GLN A 34 0.17 -9.28 -13.38
C GLN A 34 1.16 -8.17 -13.01
N GLN A 35 1.15 -7.72 -11.75
CA GLN A 35 2.14 -6.77 -11.25
C GLN A 35 3.55 -7.38 -11.28
N LYS A 36 3.69 -8.66 -10.88
CA LYS A 36 4.96 -9.40 -10.96
C LYS A 36 5.45 -9.55 -12.40
N GLU A 37 4.57 -9.90 -13.33
CA GLU A 37 4.89 -10.06 -14.77
C GLU A 37 5.48 -8.79 -15.39
N ILE A 38 5.05 -7.61 -14.96
CA ILE A 38 5.58 -6.33 -15.45
C ILE A 38 6.80 -5.83 -14.68
N GLY A 39 7.39 -6.65 -13.81
CA GLY A 39 8.65 -6.37 -13.14
C GLY A 39 8.53 -5.67 -11.79
N VAL A 40 7.34 -5.67 -11.16
CA VAL A 40 7.19 -5.20 -9.78
C VAL A 40 7.89 -6.18 -8.84
N THR A 41 8.75 -5.64 -7.98
CA THR A 41 9.54 -6.40 -7.01
C THR A 41 9.23 -6.05 -5.56
N TYR A 42 8.49 -4.97 -5.33
CA TYR A 42 8.12 -4.48 -4.00
C TYR A 42 6.61 -4.25 -3.93
N PHE A 43 5.99 -4.74 -2.85
CA PHE A 43 4.54 -4.68 -2.67
C PHE A 43 4.19 -3.95 -1.37
N ASP A 44 3.17 -3.10 -1.41
CA ASP A 44 2.61 -2.43 -0.24
C ASP A 44 1.28 -3.09 0.12
N VAL A 45 1.22 -3.71 1.29
CA VAL A 45 0.02 -4.40 1.79
C VAL A 45 -0.46 -3.69 3.03
N ARG A 46 -1.68 -3.20 3.00
CA ARG A 46 -2.30 -2.55 4.13
C ARG A 46 -3.34 -3.43 4.77
N VAL A 47 -3.29 -3.51 6.09
CA VAL A 47 -4.13 -4.39 6.88
C VAL A 47 -4.74 -3.68 8.07
N ARG A 48 -5.85 -4.25 8.56
CA ARG A 48 -6.44 -3.97 9.86
C ARG A 48 -6.84 -5.27 10.53
N ARG A 49 -6.99 -5.27 11.84
CA ARG A 49 -7.56 -6.40 12.57
C ARG A 49 -9.07 -6.48 12.35
N ASP A 50 -9.58 -7.70 12.09
CA ASP A 50 -11.00 -8.01 11.92
C ASP A 50 -11.27 -9.34 12.62
N GLY A 51 -11.67 -9.29 13.91
CA GLY A 51 -11.71 -10.48 14.76
C GLY A 51 -10.33 -11.13 14.89
N ASP A 52 -10.22 -12.39 14.50
CA ASP A 52 -8.96 -13.17 14.63
C ASP A 52 -8.11 -13.18 13.36
N VAL A 53 -8.41 -12.31 12.39
CA VAL A 53 -7.68 -12.25 11.11
C VAL A 53 -7.21 -10.84 10.78
N TRP A 54 -6.20 -10.74 9.94
CA TRP A 54 -5.75 -9.51 9.32
C TRP A 54 -6.47 -9.33 7.97
N ARG A 55 -7.32 -8.35 7.88
CA ARG A 55 -8.05 -8.02 6.65
C ARG A 55 -7.30 -6.97 5.85
N VAL A 56 -7.20 -7.19 4.54
CA VAL A 56 -6.67 -6.18 3.62
C VAL A 56 -7.66 -5.01 3.53
N CYS A 57 -7.11 -3.80 3.60
CA CYS A 57 -7.90 -2.56 3.56
C CYS A 57 -7.12 -1.44 2.86
N HIS A 58 -7.83 -0.35 2.55
CA HIS A 58 -7.25 0.94 2.19
C HIS A 58 -8.17 2.06 2.71
N GLY A 59 -7.68 2.82 3.68
CA GLY A 59 -8.50 3.82 4.37
C GLY A 59 -9.74 3.22 5.01
N LEU A 60 -10.90 3.63 4.52
CA LEU A 60 -12.21 3.13 4.97
C LEU A 60 -12.68 1.89 4.20
N VAL A 61 -11.99 1.51 3.15
CA VAL A 61 -12.38 0.42 2.26
C VAL A 61 -11.76 -0.89 2.72
N ASP A 62 -12.60 -1.91 2.89
CA ASP A 62 -12.19 -3.28 3.19
C ASP A 62 -12.35 -4.16 1.96
N PHE A 63 -11.46 -5.15 1.81
CA PHE A 63 -11.51 -6.17 0.76
C PHE A 63 -11.83 -7.54 1.34
N ASP A 64 -12.34 -8.44 0.50
CA ASP A 64 -12.61 -9.83 0.89
C ASP A 64 -11.34 -10.70 0.78
N LEU A 65 -10.27 -10.21 1.42
CA LEU A 65 -9.01 -10.93 1.57
C LEU A 65 -8.55 -10.81 3.01
N THR A 66 -8.27 -11.96 3.64
CA THR A 66 -7.80 -12.04 5.02
C THR A 66 -6.63 -12.97 5.15
N PHE A 67 -5.82 -12.75 6.18
CA PHE A 67 -4.68 -13.58 6.57
C PHE A 67 -4.77 -13.90 8.06
N LYS A 68 -4.35 -15.09 8.45
CA LYS A 68 -4.35 -15.52 9.87
C LYS A 68 -3.25 -14.83 10.67
N SER A 69 -2.14 -14.49 10.02
CA SER A 69 -1.00 -13.85 10.66
C SER A 69 -0.26 -12.92 9.68
N ILE A 70 0.56 -12.01 10.21
CA ILE A 70 1.50 -11.22 9.41
C ILE A 70 2.53 -12.11 8.71
N GLY A 71 2.93 -13.20 9.34
CA GLY A 71 3.83 -14.19 8.73
C GLY A 71 3.26 -14.83 7.47
N GLU A 72 1.96 -15.04 7.39
CA GLU A 72 1.32 -15.56 6.18
C GLU A 72 1.48 -14.58 5.02
N ILE A 73 1.33 -13.26 5.26
CA ILE A 73 1.55 -12.22 4.24
C ILE A 73 3.01 -12.25 3.78
N VAL A 74 3.96 -12.29 4.72
CA VAL A 74 5.39 -12.34 4.41
C VAL A 74 5.73 -13.56 3.55
N ASN A 75 5.17 -14.72 3.86
CA ASN A 75 5.42 -15.96 3.11
C ASN A 75 4.90 -15.90 1.65
N ILE A 76 3.76 -15.24 1.40
CA ILE A 76 3.23 -15.04 0.04
C ILE A 76 4.20 -14.23 -0.82
N PHE A 77 4.95 -13.34 -0.20
CA PHE A 77 5.96 -12.51 -0.86
C PHE A 77 7.40 -12.99 -0.62
N SER A 78 7.61 -14.29 -0.33
CA SER A 78 8.91 -14.85 0.07
C SER A 78 10.08 -14.59 -0.89
N VAL A 79 9.80 -14.44 -2.19
CA VAL A 79 10.81 -14.09 -3.23
C VAL A 79 10.77 -12.61 -3.64
N TYR A 80 9.92 -11.83 -3.01
CA TYR A 80 9.74 -10.39 -3.24
C TYR A 80 9.87 -9.65 -1.92
N LYS A 81 10.06 -8.34 -1.97
CA LYS A 81 10.02 -7.51 -0.77
C LYS A 81 8.62 -6.94 -0.56
N VAL A 82 8.18 -6.88 0.70
CA VAL A 82 6.86 -6.37 1.07
C VAL A 82 6.97 -5.32 2.16
N ARG A 83 6.21 -4.24 2.01
CA ARG A 83 5.90 -3.29 3.06
C ARG A 83 4.52 -3.64 3.61
N ILE A 84 4.41 -3.88 4.92
CA ILE A 84 3.12 -4.18 5.56
C ILE A 84 2.78 -3.03 6.50
N ILE A 85 1.60 -2.46 6.34
CA ILE A 85 1.15 -1.28 7.07
C ILE A 85 -0.13 -1.61 7.84
N LEU A 86 -0.10 -1.40 9.16
CA LEU A 86 -1.32 -1.34 9.96
C LEU A 86 -1.98 0.02 9.75
N GLU A 87 -3.17 0.02 9.15
CA GLU A 87 -3.83 1.26 8.73
C GLU A 87 -4.82 1.81 9.76
N ARG A 88 -5.40 0.95 10.61
CA ARG A 88 -6.38 1.35 11.63
C ARG A 88 -5.93 1.04 13.06
N GLU A 89 -6.50 1.76 14.02
CA GLU A 89 -6.24 1.59 15.45
C GLU A 89 -6.75 0.26 16.02
N GLY A 90 -6.31 -0.07 17.23
CA GLY A 90 -6.88 -1.11 18.09
C GLY A 90 -6.14 -2.44 18.08
N SER A 91 -5.01 -2.57 17.38
CA SER A 91 -4.28 -3.84 17.30
C SER A 91 -2.76 -3.65 17.13
N GLU A 92 -2.24 -2.50 17.56
CA GLU A 92 -0.82 -2.18 17.34
C GLU A 92 0.11 -3.14 18.08
N ASP A 93 -0.19 -3.46 19.33
CA ASP A 93 0.69 -4.33 20.13
C ASP A 93 0.76 -5.74 19.53
N LEU A 94 -0.40 -6.28 19.13
CA LEU A 94 -0.45 -7.57 18.43
C LEU A 94 0.29 -7.51 17.09
N PHE A 95 0.10 -6.43 16.32
CA PHE A 95 0.81 -6.25 15.06
C PHE A 95 2.32 -6.21 15.26
N ARG A 96 2.80 -5.45 16.24
CA ARG A 96 4.23 -5.35 16.59
C ARG A 96 4.80 -6.69 17.05
N GLU A 97 4.06 -7.42 17.87
CA GLU A 97 4.47 -8.75 18.34
C GLU A 97 4.62 -9.72 17.16
N GLU A 98 3.64 -9.78 16.26
CA GLU A 98 3.71 -10.64 15.08
C GLU A 98 4.82 -10.22 14.12
N VAL A 99 5.07 -8.90 13.95
CA VAL A 99 6.17 -8.36 13.15
C VAL A 99 7.51 -8.80 13.72
N LEU A 100 7.72 -8.67 15.04
CA LEU A 100 8.98 -9.09 15.68
C LEU A 100 9.26 -10.58 15.50
N LYS A 101 8.23 -11.43 15.54
CA LYS A 101 8.35 -12.86 15.28
C LYS A 101 8.78 -13.17 13.82
N ASN A 102 8.47 -12.31 12.88
CA ASN A 102 8.72 -12.50 11.45
C ASN A 102 9.80 -11.56 10.87
N ALA A 103 10.47 -10.77 11.72
CA ALA A 103 11.43 -9.74 11.27
C ALA A 103 12.69 -10.31 10.58
N SER A 104 12.96 -11.61 10.72
CA SER A 104 14.05 -12.29 10.02
C SER A 104 13.72 -12.68 8.57
N CYS A 105 12.47 -12.46 8.14
CA CYS A 105 12.01 -12.77 6.80
C CYS A 105 12.31 -11.61 5.84
N LEU A 106 12.17 -11.86 4.53
CA LEU A 106 12.49 -10.93 3.44
C LEU A 106 11.61 -9.66 3.36
N ALA A 107 10.83 -9.36 4.41
CA ALA A 107 10.01 -8.16 4.47
C ALA A 107 10.88 -6.90 4.48
N LEU A 108 10.48 -5.91 3.71
CA LEU A 108 11.22 -4.65 3.56
C LEU A 108 11.00 -3.70 4.75
N SER A 109 9.74 -3.50 5.13
CA SER A 109 9.37 -2.63 6.24
C SER A 109 7.98 -2.90 6.78
N PHE A 110 7.75 -2.45 8.02
CA PHE A 110 6.48 -2.48 8.70
C PHE A 110 6.18 -1.10 9.27
N ALA A 111 4.94 -0.70 9.30
CA ALA A 111 4.54 0.59 9.87
C ALA A 111 3.13 0.56 10.44
N CYS A 112 2.88 1.42 11.45
CA CYS A 112 1.54 1.75 11.94
C CYS A 112 1.26 3.21 11.62
N ILE A 113 0.23 3.49 10.82
CA ILE A 113 -0.06 4.86 10.36
C ILE A 113 -0.36 5.79 11.54
N LYS A 114 -1.13 5.30 12.51
CA LYS A 114 -1.61 6.14 13.61
C LYS A 114 -0.54 6.53 14.61
N SER A 115 0.28 5.57 15.06
CA SER A 115 1.34 5.84 16.05
C SER A 115 2.62 6.38 15.43
N GLY A 116 2.76 6.30 14.11
CA GLY A 116 4.02 6.60 13.44
C GLY A 116 5.12 5.58 13.68
N TRP A 117 4.82 4.44 14.34
CA TRP A 117 5.79 3.38 14.53
C TRP A 117 6.21 2.77 13.20
N LYS A 118 7.51 2.59 13.02
CA LYS A 118 8.08 2.08 11.78
C LYS A 118 9.33 1.25 12.05
N VAL A 119 9.44 0.12 11.35
CA VAL A 119 10.66 -0.69 11.28
C VAL A 119 11.03 -0.87 9.81
N ILE A 120 12.28 -0.57 9.48
CA ILE A 120 12.86 -0.79 8.15
C ILE A 120 13.99 -1.80 8.34
N LEU A 121 13.86 -2.96 7.70
CA LEU A 121 14.84 -4.04 7.80
C LEU A 121 16.01 -3.84 6.81
N ASP A 122 15.74 -3.26 5.67
CA ASP A 122 16.74 -2.94 4.66
C ASP A 122 17.07 -1.44 4.74
N ARG A 123 18.13 -1.10 5.50
CA ARG A 123 18.50 0.28 5.81
C ARG A 123 19.21 1.00 4.67
N ASP A 124 19.72 0.26 3.71
CA ASP A 124 20.48 0.81 2.57
C ASP A 124 19.56 1.25 1.42
N LEU A 125 18.26 0.93 1.52
CA LEU A 125 17.27 1.27 0.51
C LEU A 125 16.51 2.53 0.88
N HIS A 126 16.53 3.51 -0.01
CA HIS A 126 15.65 4.67 0.07
C HIS A 126 14.32 4.35 -0.61
N ILE A 127 13.23 4.66 0.10
CA ILE A 127 11.86 4.43 -0.36
C ILE A 127 11.25 5.78 -0.70
N PHE A 128 10.78 5.92 -1.94
CA PHE A 128 10.07 7.10 -2.41
C PHE A 128 8.61 6.74 -2.72
N ASP A 129 7.68 7.39 -2.05
CA ASP A 129 6.25 7.24 -2.31
C ASP A 129 5.79 8.28 -3.33
N TYR A 130 5.68 7.87 -4.59
CA TYR A 130 5.10 8.68 -5.68
C TYR A 130 3.63 8.29 -5.87
N THR A 131 2.82 8.70 -4.92
CA THR A 131 1.41 8.33 -4.84
C THR A 131 0.55 9.57 -4.68
N TYR A 132 -0.67 9.50 -5.17
CA TYR A 132 -1.63 10.59 -5.03
C TYR A 132 -2.62 10.29 -3.90
N THR A 133 -2.64 11.16 -2.92
CA THR A 133 -3.63 11.09 -1.83
C THR A 133 -4.62 12.25 -2.00
N PRO A 134 -5.82 11.98 -2.57
CA PRO A 134 -6.83 13.03 -2.75
C PRO A 134 -7.38 13.54 -1.42
N TRP A 135 -7.30 12.73 -0.37
CA TRP A 135 -7.80 13.03 0.96
C TRP A 135 -6.68 12.96 2.00
N LEU A 136 -6.41 14.07 2.66
CA LEU A 136 -5.36 14.13 3.69
C LEU A 136 -5.97 13.90 5.08
N SER A 137 -5.40 12.96 5.84
CA SER A 137 -5.69 12.80 7.26
C SER A 137 -5.17 14.01 8.04
N GLY A 138 -5.90 14.44 9.08
CA GLY A 138 -5.52 15.61 9.90
C GLY A 138 -5.89 16.96 9.31
N VAL A 139 -6.45 17.00 8.11
CA VAL A 139 -6.99 18.22 7.48
C VAL A 139 -8.51 18.22 7.61
N SER A 140 -9.13 19.41 7.79
CA SER A 140 -10.57 19.49 7.94
C SER A 140 -11.31 18.94 6.70
N PHE A 141 -12.53 18.45 6.92
CA PHE A 141 -13.39 17.95 5.84
C PHE A 141 -13.57 18.98 4.72
N TRP A 142 -13.83 20.25 5.07
CA TRP A 142 -14.03 21.31 4.10
C TRP A 142 -12.77 21.69 3.32
N ASP A 143 -11.61 21.65 3.97
CA ASP A 143 -10.36 21.91 3.27
C ASP A 143 -9.98 20.76 2.35
N ASN A 144 -10.29 19.51 2.74
CA ASN A 144 -10.18 18.37 1.84
C ASN A 144 -11.10 18.51 0.63
N ILE A 145 -12.36 18.94 0.81
CA ILE A 145 -13.30 19.19 -0.29
C ILE A 145 -12.79 20.31 -1.23
N LYS A 146 -12.27 21.40 -0.69
CA LYS A 146 -11.70 22.49 -1.51
C LYS A 146 -10.49 22.03 -2.33
N ARG A 147 -9.68 21.12 -1.78
CA ARG A 147 -8.52 20.52 -2.48
C ARG A 147 -8.93 19.42 -3.43
N PHE A 148 -10.10 18.85 -3.22
CA PHE A 148 -10.64 17.77 -4.05
C PHE A 148 -10.94 18.30 -5.44
N ASN A 149 -9.98 18.13 -6.33
CA ASN A 149 -10.20 18.41 -7.74
C ASN A 149 -10.88 17.19 -8.36
N PHE A 150 -12.17 17.27 -8.62
CA PHE A 150 -12.99 16.21 -9.22
C PHE A 150 -12.40 15.66 -10.53
N PHE A 151 -11.55 16.45 -11.20
CA PHE A 151 -10.85 16.06 -12.43
C PHE A 151 -9.50 15.36 -12.15
N SER A 152 -9.05 15.34 -10.90
CA SER A 152 -7.75 14.77 -10.51
C SER A 152 -7.95 13.44 -9.79
N THR A 153 -8.28 12.39 -10.53
CA THR A 153 -8.34 11.03 -9.99
C THR A 153 -6.93 10.47 -9.83
N ILE A 154 -6.76 9.49 -8.92
CA ILE A 154 -5.49 8.75 -8.73
C ILE A 154 -4.96 8.26 -10.09
N LYS A 155 -5.83 7.67 -10.91
CA LYS A 155 -5.49 7.18 -12.26
C LYS A 155 -4.96 8.28 -13.18
N ARG A 156 -5.57 9.47 -13.16
CA ARG A 156 -5.14 10.59 -14.01
C ARG A 156 -3.80 11.15 -13.54
N TRP A 157 -3.61 11.22 -12.23
CA TRP A 157 -2.35 11.66 -11.65
C TRP A 157 -1.22 10.66 -12.02
N ALA A 158 -1.44 9.35 -11.83
CA ALA A 158 -0.49 8.31 -12.20
C ALA A 158 -0.13 8.36 -13.68
N LYS A 159 -1.13 8.49 -14.57
CA LYS A 159 -0.88 8.63 -16.02
C LYS A 159 0.06 9.79 -16.36
N LYS A 160 0.00 10.89 -15.60
CA LYS A 160 0.88 12.04 -15.79
C LYS A 160 2.28 11.83 -15.25
N HIS A 161 2.42 11.16 -14.09
CA HIS A 161 3.67 11.12 -13.34
C HIS A 161 4.47 9.82 -13.53
N ASN A 162 3.82 8.68 -13.80
CA ASN A 162 4.53 7.41 -14.02
C ASN A 162 5.58 7.47 -15.14
N PRO A 163 5.38 8.16 -16.29
CA PRO A 163 6.42 8.29 -17.30
C PRO A 163 7.69 8.96 -16.77
N ILE A 164 7.55 9.98 -15.92
CA ILE A 164 8.67 10.69 -15.28
C ILE A 164 9.43 9.74 -14.34
N ILE A 165 8.68 8.97 -13.54
CA ILE A 165 9.26 7.98 -12.62
C ILE A 165 9.99 6.88 -13.39
N ASN A 166 9.41 6.40 -14.50
CA ASN A 166 10.04 5.40 -15.35
C ASN A 166 11.38 5.90 -15.96
N ASP A 167 11.50 7.19 -16.25
CA ASP A 167 12.78 7.77 -16.71
C ASP A 167 13.79 7.90 -15.57
N ILE A 168 13.34 8.17 -14.34
CA ILE A 168 14.21 8.12 -13.16
C ILE A 168 14.70 6.68 -12.92
N LEU A 169 13.81 5.70 -13.00
CA LEU A 169 14.12 4.28 -12.81
C LEU A 169 15.18 3.75 -13.77
N LYS A 170 15.24 4.26 -15.00
CA LYS A 170 16.29 3.91 -15.98
C LYS A 170 17.69 4.35 -15.53
N ARG A 171 17.76 5.40 -14.71
CA ARG A 171 19.01 6.01 -14.23
C ARG A 171 19.39 5.58 -12.82
N ASP A 172 18.41 5.18 -12.03
CA ASP A 172 18.56 4.82 -10.63
C ASP A 172 17.89 3.47 -10.35
N SER A 173 18.73 2.43 -10.26
CA SER A 173 18.31 1.07 -9.93
C SER A 173 18.40 0.74 -8.43
N THR A 174 18.91 1.65 -7.60
CA THR A 174 19.18 1.38 -6.18
C THR A 174 18.00 1.70 -5.27
N ASN A 175 17.19 2.69 -5.64
CA ASN A 175 16.05 3.15 -4.85
C ASN A 175 14.75 2.44 -5.22
N ILE A 176 13.80 2.40 -4.28
CA ILE A 176 12.45 1.87 -4.49
C ILE A 176 11.49 3.03 -4.70
N TYR A 177 10.71 2.96 -5.77
CA TYR A 177 9.69 3.93 -6.10
C TYR A 177 8.32 3.25 -6.07
N PHE A 178 7.51 3.56 -5.05
CA PHE A 178 6.14 3.10 -4.97
C PHE A 178 5.22 3.96 -5.84
N MET A 179 4.45 3.32 -6.69
CA MET A 179 3.65 3.95 -7.72
C MET A 179 2.20 3.47 -7.70
N ASP A 180 1.29 4.37 -8.10
CA ASP A 180 -0.09 4.03 -8.41
C ASP A 180 -0.22 3.58 -9.87
N TYR A 181 -1.14 2.64 -10.16
CA TYR A 181 -1.46 2.20 -11.54
C TYR A 181 -0.24 1.85 -12.40
N VAL A 182 0.61 0.95 -11.91
CA VAL A 182 1.74 0.38 -12.68
C VAL A 182 1.28 -0.50 -13.84
#